data_9c7c61b05a369f5e135bf7eb31dc6d3f
#
_entry.id   9c7c61b05a369f5e135bf7eb31dc6d3f
#
_cell.length_a   1.000
_cell.length_b   1.000
_cell.length_c   1.000
_cell.angle_alpha   90.00
_cell.angle_beta   90.00
_cell.angle_gamma   90.00
#
_symmetry.space_group_name_H-M   'P 1'
#
loop_
_entity.id
_entity.type
_entity.pdbx_description
1 polymer ?
#
loop_
_entity_poly.entity_id
_entity_poly.type
_entity_poly.pdbx_seq_one_letter_code
_entity_poly.pdbx_strand_id
1 'polypeptide(L)'
;MKAIHALAGIVLCAQACLAQNVPPPPNPDTGPTLEFTMKFIQDQLTNRGVVSYRDKTSADDDGIRYVNRILEVHTDPATCSLSFRVDQTSSYDIIHKSTGEVARTYTANTTESFRFSFHDIAKLEVRDSDHPVIPDHSGSIIDPTLYTLMLTPSKAAIDHDMECTGDCEDFPSEHGKTTWFHPYLMFYFGESANRVARAMLHAVELCGGGQTEPQPFGF
;
A
#
# COMPACT_ATOMS: atom_id res chain seq x y z
N MET A 1 17.86 58.92 49.60
CA MET A 1 18.30 58.59 48.21
C MET A 1 17.51 57.38 47.79
N LYS A 2 16.92 57.45 46.61
CA LYS A 2 15.76 56.64 46.16
C LYS A 2 16.10 55.21 45.81
N ALA A 3 15.41 54.23 46.40
CA ALA A 3 15.42 52.81 46.02
C ALA A 3 14.41 52.61 44.91
N ILE A 4 14.87 52.01 43.78
CA ILE A 4 14.02 51.62 42.65
C ILE A 4 13.82 50.11 42.74
N HIS A 5 12.57 49.70 42.97
CA HIS A 5 12.18 48.28 42.92
C HIS A 5 11.80 47.91 41.49
N ALA A 6 12.58 47.04 40.88
CA ALA A 6 12.22 46.41 39.58
C ALA A 6 11.37 45.19 39.85
N LEU A 7 10.09 45.23 39.49
CA LEU A 7 9.19 44.07 39.44
C LEU A 7 9.47 43.30 38.12
N ALA A 8 9.99 42.12 38.24
CA ALA A 8 10.08 41.18 37.14
C ALA A 8 8.77 40.38 37.04
N GLY A 9 7.96 40.73 36.05
CA GLY A 9 6.74 39.99 35.72
C GLY A 9 7.07 38.68 35.01
N ILE A 10 6.81 37.55 35.68
CA ILE A 10 6.84 36.22 35.08
C ILE A 10 5.56 36.01 34.31
N VAL A 11 5.63 36.06 32.96
CA VAL A 11 4.55 35.64 32.07
C VAL A 11 4.60 34.14 31.96
N LEU A 12 3.75 33.40 32.67
CA LEU A 12 3.48 32.01 32.46
C LEU A 12 2.63 31.87 31.18
N CYS A 13 3.27 31.52 30.08
CA CYS A 13 2.57 31.00 28.91
C CYS A 13 2.01 29.59 29.22
N ALA A 14 0.75 29.55 29.64
CA ALA A 14 0.00 28.32 29.68
C ALA A 14 -0.25 27.86 28.22
N GLN A 15 0.62 26.98 27.70
CA GLN A 15 0.34 26.25 26.45
C GLN A 15 -0.79 25.27 26.78
N ALA A 16 -2.02 25.64 26.45
CA ALA A 16 -3.11 24.69 26.36
C ALA A 16 -2.79 23.68 25.27
N CYS A 17 -2.31 22.50 25.65
CA CYS A 17 -2.30 21.33 24.78
C CYS A 17 -3.76 21.08 24.39
N LEU A 18 -4.13 21.52 23.18
CA LEU A 18 -5.35 21.08 22.54
C LEU A 18 -5.14 19.59 22.22
N ALA A 19 -5.49 18.74 23.17
CA ALA A 19 -5.72 17.34 22.88
C ALA A 19 -6.77 17.33 21.77
N GLN A 20 -6.35 17.00 20.55
CA GLN A 20 -7.30 16.72 19.48
C GLN A 20 -8.12 15.53 19.97
N ASN A 21 -9.37 15.79 20.32
CA ASN A 21 -10.34 14.74 20.55
C ASN A 21 -10.47 13.98 19.23
N VAL A 22 -9.76 12.89 19.11
CA VAL A 22 -10.03 11.90 18.06
C VAL A 22 -11.48 11.48 18.29
N PRO A 23 -12.41 11.76 17.35
CA PRO A 23 -13.78 11.30 17.52
C PRO A 23 -13.76 9.79 17.78
N PRO A 24 -14.60 9.31 18.72
CA PRO A 24 -14.72 7.88 18.95
C PRO A 24 -15.00 7.18 17.61
N PRO A 25 -14.50 5.95 17.41
CA PRO A 25 -14.81 5.20 16.21
C PRO A 25 -16.31 5.20 16.00
N PRO A 26 -16.81 5.45 14.77
CA PRO A 26 -18.24 5.49 14.51
C PRO A 26 -18.84 4.18 15.02
N ASN A 27 -19.97 4.30 15.73
CA ASN A 27 -20.74 3.15 16.16
C ASN A 27 -20.98 2.27 14.92
N PRO A 28 -20.71 0.95 14.94
CA PRO A 28 -20.91 0.07 13.79
C PRO A 28 -22.35 0.14 13.23
N ASP A 29 -23.32 0.55 14.04
CA ASP A 29 -24.70 0.75 13.60
C ASP A 29 -24.95 2.07 12.85
N THR A 30 -23.98 2.98 12.74
CA THR A 30 -24.13 4.30 12.10
C THR A 30 -23.15 4.55 10.96
N GLY A 31 -22.26 3.61 10.68
CA GLY A 31 -21.28 3.68 9.59
C GLY A 31 -21.85 3.34 8.21
N PRO A 32 -21.06 3.48 7.14
CA PRO A 32 -21.44 2.98 5.82
C PRO A 32 -21.73 1.48 5.84
N THR A 33 -22.74 1.03 5.07
CA THR A 33 -23.02 -0.39 4.93
C THR A 33 -21.87 -1.13 4.23
N LEU A 34 -21.83 -2.45 4.37
CA LEU A 34 -20.83 -3.28 3.70
C LEU A 34 -20.84 -3.08 2.18
N GLU A 35 -22.04 -3.06 1.56
CA GLU A 35 -22.21 -2.84 0.12
C GLU A 35 -21.63 -1.50 -0.32
N PHE A 36 -21.91 -0.44 0.44
CA PHE A 36 -21.37 0.89 0.13
C PHE A 36 -19.85 0.92 0.27
N THR A 37 -19.32 0.31 1.34
CA THR A 37 -17.88 0.23 1.62
C THR A 37 -17.15 -0.55 0.53
N MET A 38 -17.68 -1.71 0.14
CA MET A 38 -17.07 -2.55 -0.90
C MET A 38 -17.15 -1.90 -2.28
N LYS A 39 -18.28 -1.25 -2.59
CA LYS A 39 -18.38 -0.45 -3.82
C LYS A 39 -17.35 0.68 -3.84
N PHE A 40 -17.16 1.39 -2.73
CA PHE A 40 -16.13 2.42 -2.63
C PHE A 40 -14.73 1.85 -2.89
N ILE A 41 -14.38 0.70 -2.29
CA ILE A 41 -13.09 0.02 -2.53
C ILE A 41 -12.93 -0.29 -4.02
N GLN A 42 -13.94 -0.92 -4.63
CA GLN A 42 -13.93 -1.26 -6.05
C GLN A 42 -13.70 -0.02 -6.92
N ASP A 43 -14.48 1.05 -6.70
CA ASP A 43 -14.38 2.29 -7.46
C ASP A 43 -12.99 2.94 -7.31
N GLN A 44 -12.43 2.97 -6.08
CA GLN A 44 -11.10 3.54 -5.84
C GLN A 44 -9.99 2.74 -6.53
N LEU A 45 -10.03 1.42 -6.49
CA LEU A 45 -9.04 0.57 -7.13
C LEU A 45 -9.16 0.62 -8.66
N THR A 46 -10.38 0.57 -9.20
CA THR A 46 -10.62 0.67 -10.65
C THR A 46 -10.14 2.01 -11.21
N ASN A 47 -10.36 3.11 -10.48
CA ASN A 47 -10.00 4.45 -10.91
C ASN A 47 -8.58 4.87 -10.53
N ARG A 48 -7.81 4.02 -9.84
CA ARG A 48 -6.43 4.32 -9.44
C ARG A 48 -5.52 4.68 -10.61
N GLY A 49 -5.79 4.10 -11.78
CA GLY A 49 -5.00 4.28 -12.96
C GLY A 49 -3.71 3.44 -12.96
N VAL A 50 -2.75 3.88 -13.77
CA VAL A 50 -1.44 3.25 -13.91
C VAL A 50 -0.49 3.88 -12.90
N VAL A 51 0.28 3.04 -12.20
CA VAL A 51 1.40 3.46 -11.35
C VAL A 51 2.69 3.06 -12.04
N SER A 52 3.57 4.01 -12.29
CA SER A 52 4.89 3.78 -12.88
C SER A 52 5.98 4.34 -11.96
N TYR A 53 7.02 3.55 -11.74
CA TYR A 53 8.14 3.93 -10.88
C TYR A 53 9.44 3.29 -11.37
N ARG A 54 10.56 3.74 -10.82
CA ARG A 54 11.86 3.12 -10.97
C ARG A 54 12.34 2.60 -9.63
N ASP A 55 12.89 1.41 -9.63
CA ASP A 55 13.60 0.82 -8.51
C ASP A 55 15.09 0.90 -8.81
N LYS A 56 15.82 1.69 -8.04
CA LYS A 56 17.22 2.03 -8.26
C LYS A 56 18.06 1.55 -7.08
N THR A 57 19.28 1.10 -7.35
CA THR A 57 20.27 0.76 -6.31
C THR A 57 21.06 1.96 -5.82
N SER A 58 21.11 3.04 -6.61
CA SER A 58 21.74 4.32 -6.28
C SER A 58 21.08 5.46 -7.03
N ALA A 59 21.38 6.71 -6.64
CA ALA A 59 20.83 7.90 -7.30
C ALA A 59 21.23 8.02 -8.79
N ASP A 60 22.43 7.51 -9.14
CA ASP A 60 22.98 7.57 -10.50
C ASP A 60 22.58 6.34 -11.35
N ASP A 61 21.85 5.39 -10.78
CA ASP A 61 21.36 4.19 -11.47
C ASP A 61 20.07 4.51 -12.22
N ASP A 62 19.95 4.05 -13.46
CA ASP A 62 18.71 4.13 -14.20
C ASP A 62 17.62 3.22 -13.63
N GLY A 63 18.05 2.14 -12.97
CA GLY A 63 17.19 1.19 -12.27
C GLY A 63 16.26 0.39 -13.18
N ILE A 64 15.44 -0.41 -12.54
CA ILE A 64 14.39 -1.16 -13.20
C ILE A 64 13.13 -0.29 -13.25
N ARG A 65 12.58 -0.10 -14.42
CA ARG A 65 11.29 0.58 -14.59
C ARG A 65 10.16 -0.40 -14.43
N TYR A 66 9.21 -0.07 -13.57
CA TYR A 66 7.98 -0.81 -13.38
C TYR A 66 6.77 0.01 -13.82
N VAL A 67 5.80 -0.67 -14.42
CA VAL A 67 4.49 -0.11 -14.77
C VAL A 67 3.43 -1.07 -14.27
N ASN A 68 2.64 -0.64 -13.29
CA ASN A 68 1.59 -1.44 -12.65
C ASN A 68 0.20 -0.92 -12.99
N ARG A 69 -0.72 -1.81 -13.35
CA ARG A 69 -2.13 -1.52 -13.58
C ARG A 69 -3.00 -2.51 -12.83
N ILE A 70 -3.94 -2.02 -12.05
CA ILE A 70 -5.00 -2.86 -11.49
C ILE A 70 -6.15 -2.95 -12.47
N LEU A 71 -6.64 -4.16 -12.66
CA LEU A 71 -7.73 -4.49 -13.58
C LEU A 71 -8.72 -5.44 -12.90
N GLU A 72 -9.91 -5.57 -13.48
CA GLU A 72 -10.90 -6.59 -13.10
C GLU A 72 -11.20 -6.62 -11.60
N VAL A 73 -11.38 -5.43 -10.99
CA VAL A 73 -11.70 -5.33 -9.58
C VAL A 73 -13.16 -5.70 -9.35
N HIS A 74 -13.39 -6.74 -8.55
CA HIS A 74 -14.72 -7.22 -8.19
C HIS A 74 -14.84 -7.37 -6.68
N THR A 75 -15.93 -6.87 -6.12
CA THR A 75 -16.29 -7.07 -4.73
C THR A 75 -17.62 -7.79 -4.63
N ASP A 76 -17.74 -8.69 -3.67
CA ASP A 76 -18.98 -9.39 -3.38
C ASP A 76 -19.32 -9.29 -1.88
N PRO A 77 -20.29 -8.44 -1.50
CA PRO A 77 -20.71 -8.29 -0.12
C PRO A 77 -21.30 -9.57 0.50
N ALA A 78 -21.93 -10.42 -0.32
CA ALA A 78 -22.55 -11.64 0.19
C ALA A 78 -21.53 -12.68 0.68
N THR A 79 -20.34 -12.71 0.04
CA THR A 79 -19.23 -13.59 0.41
C THR A 79 -18.10 -12.86 1.10
N CYS A 80 -18.25 -11.56 1.37
CA CYS A 80 -17.20 -10.71 1.92
C CYS A 80 -15.88 -10.78 1.13
N SER A 81 -15.93 -10.91 -0.19
CA SER A 81 -14.73 -11.15 -0.98
C SER A 81 -14.35 -9.98 -1.88
N LEU A 82 -13.04 -9.88 -2.14
CA LEU A 82 -12.43 -9.00 -3.13
C LEU A 82 -11.57 -9.85 -4.07
N SER A 83 -11.67 -9.58 -5.37
CA SER A 83 -10.72 -10.07 -6.36
C SER A 83 -10.29 -8.95 -7.29
N PHE A 84 -9.05 -9.01 -7.74
CA PHE A 84 -8.50 -8.09 -8.73
C PHE A 84 -7.32 -8.73 -9.45
N ARG A 85 -6.98 -8.16 -10.62
CA ARG A 85 -5.79 -8.50 -11.39
C ARG A 85 -4.83 -7.33 -11.42
N VAL A 86 -3.54 -7.63 -11.34
CA VAL A 86 -2.45 -6.68 -11.53
C VAL A 86 -1.68 -7.09 -12.78
N ASP A 87 -1.63 -6.22 -13.79
CA ASP A 87 -0.69 -6.35 -14.88
C ASP A 87 0.52 -5.47 -14.57
N GLN A 88 1.71 -6.07 -14.52
CA GLN A 88 2.97 -5.39 -14.31
C GLN A 88 3.90 -5.60 -15.50
N THR A 89 4.49 -4.53 -16.00
CA THR A 89 5.63 -4.60 -16.91
C THR A 89 6.86 -4.10 -16.17
N SER A 90 7.92 -4.88 -16.17
CA SER A 90 9.26 -4.47 -15.73
C SER A 90 10.20 -4.39 -16.92
N SER A 91 11.07 -3.38 -16.94
CA SER A 91 12.06 -3.23 -18.01
C SER A 91 13.33 -2.54 -17.50
N TYR A 92 14.49 -3.00 -18.00
CA TYR A 92 15.78 -2.35 -17.77
C TYR A 92 16.69 -2.50 -18.98
N ASP A 93 17.63 -1.56 -19.12
CA ASP A 93 18.58 -1.53 -20.21
C ASP A 93 19.96 -2.01 -19.73
N ILE A 94 20.60 -2.88 -20.52
CA ILE A 94 22.03 -3.16 -20.39
C ILE A 94 22.77 -2.20 -21.29
N ILE A 95 23.66 -1.40 -20.69
CA ILE A 95 24.46 -0.39 -21.40
C ILE A 95 25.88 -0.88 -21.57
N HIS A 96 26.45 -0.74 -22.77
CA HIS A 96 27.87 -0.95 -23.03
C HIS A 96 28.69 0.11 -22.28
N LYS A 97 29.52 -0.33 -21.32
CA LYS A 97 30.34 0.57 -20.48
C LYS A 97 31.30 1.46 -21.28
N SER A 98 31.73 1.02 -22.46
CA SER A 98 32.70 1.75 -23.29
C SER A 98 32.08 2.81 -24.19
N THR A 99 30.84 2.64 -24.63
CA THR A 99 30.15 3.54 -25.59
C THR A 99 28.98 4.28 -24.99
N GLY A 100 28.41 3.80 -23.87
CA GLY A 100 27.16 4.29 -23.32
C GLY A 100 25.91 3.92 -24.13
N GLU A 101 26.08 3.05 -25.15
CA GLU A 101 24.96 2.61 -25.99
C GLU A 101 24.20 1.46 -25.33
N VAL A 102 22.87 1.42 -25.52
CA VAL A 102 22.02 0.31 -25.07
C VAL A 102 22.36 -0.93 -25.88
N ALA A 103 22.87 -1.94 -25.20
CA ALA A 103 23.19 -3.25 -25.80
C ALA A 103 21.96 -4.13 -25.96
N ARG A 104 21.09 -4.13 -24.95
CA ARG A 104 19.86 -4.91 -24.90
C ARG A 104 18.90 -4.31 -23.88
N THR A 105 17.61 -4.31 -24.20
CA THR A 105 16.53 -4.05 -23.23
C THR A 105 15.92 -5.38 -22.81
N TYR A 106 15.82 -5.62 -21.52
CA TYR A 106 15.08 -6.74 -20.94
C TYR A 106 13.68 -6.26 -20.59
N THR A 107 12.68 -7.09 -20.87
CA THR A 107 11.28 -6.79 -20.56
C THR A 107 10.57 -8.06 -20.12
N ALA A 108 10.02 -8.03 -18.91
CA ALA A 108 9.11 -9.05 -18.41
C ALA A 108 7.72 -8.44 -18.17
N ASN A 109 6.69 -9.22 -18.48
CA ASN A 109 5.31 -8.87 -18.20
C ASN A 109 4.74 -9.94 -17.27
N THR A 110 4.29 -9.53 -16.08
CA THR A 110 3.62 -10.39 -15.13
C THR A 110 2.15 -10.03 -15.03
N THR A 111 1.32 -11.04 -14.97
CA THR A 111 -0.11 -10.92 -14.66
C THR A 111 -0.37 -11.67 -13.38
N GLU A 112 -0.81 -10.97 -12.36
CA GLU A 112 -1.13 -11.53 -11.05
C GLU A 112 -2.62 -11.38 -10.77
N SER A 113 -3.25 -12.47 -10.36
CA SER A 113 -4.66 -12.48 -9.95
C SER A 113 -4.76 -12.80 -8.47
N PHE A 114 -5.50 -12.00 -7.74
CA PHE A 114 -5.72 -12.16 -6.31
C PHE A 114 -7.20 -12.33 -6.01
N ARG A 115 -7.51 -13.26 -5.09
CA ARG A 115 -8.85 -13.41 -4.51
C ARG A 115 -8.75 -13.77 -3.04
N PHE A 116 -9.48 -13.05 -2.20
CA PHE A 116 -9.54 -13.32 -0.76
C PHE A 116 -10.86 -12.85 -0.14
N SER A 117 -11.14 -13.36 1.07
CA SER A 117 -12.21 -12.84 1.92
C SER A 117 -11.64 -11.80 2.91
N PHE A 118 -12.36 -10.71 3.15
CA PHE A 118 -12.03 -9.74 4.20
C PHE A 118 -12.01 -10.37 5.59
N HIS A 119 -12.80 -11.43 5.82
CA HIS A 119 -12.77 -12.21 7.06
C HIS A 119 -11.38 -12.81 7.36
N ASP A 120 -10.61 -13.14 6.32
CA ASP A 120 -9.31 -13.80 6.44
C ASP A 120 -8.13 -12.82 6.50
N ILE A 121 -8.38 -11.52 6.50
CA ILE A 121 -7.33 -10.50 6.61
C ILE A 121 -7.04 -10.21 8.08
N ALA A 122 -5.80 -10.44 8.51
CA ALA A 122 -5.33 -10.19 9.87
C ALA A 122 -4.79 -8.77 10.06
N LYS A 123 -4.16 -8.18 9.01
CA LYS A 123 -3.49 -6.89 9.12
C LYS A 123 -3.55 -6.13 7.80
N LEU A 124 -3.70 -4.81 7.91
CA LEU A 124 -3.55 -3.85 6.82
C LEU A 124 -2.49 -2.83 7.23
N GLU A 125 -1.55 -2.55 6.35
CA GLU A 125 -0.46 -1.60 6.58
C GLU A 125 -0.29 -0.68 5.37
N VAL A 126 -0.16 0.62 5.63
CA VAL A 126 0.25 1.59 4.60
C VAL A 126 1.64 2.07 4.96
N ARG A 127 2.58 1.96 4.01
CA ARG A 127 3.95 2.45 4.15
C ARG A 127 4.33 3.27 2.91
N ASP A 128 5.22 4.22 3.08
CA ASP A 128 5.88 4.90 1.97
C ASP A 128 7.09 4.10 1.48
N SER A 129 7.64 4.48 0.34
CA SER A 129 8.78 3.80 -0.26
C SER A 129 10.12 4.03 0.49
N ASP A 130 10.17 4.97 1.44
CA ASP A 130 11.33 5.17 2.32
C ASP A 130 11.37 4.09 3.41
N HIS A 131 10.21 3.42 3.65
CA HIS A 131 10.06 2.30 4.57
C HIS A 131 9.42 1.12 3.84
N PRO A 132 10.12 0.49 2.88
CA PRO A 132 9.53 -0.53 2.01
C PRO A 132 9.01 -1.70 2.84
N VAL A 133 7.80 -2.13 2.48
CA VAL A 133 7.16 -3.30 3.09
C VAL A 133 7.78 -4.59 2.55
N ILE A 134 8.42 -4.52 1.38
CA ILE A 134 9.03 -5.67 0.71
C ILE A 134 10.45 -5.82 1.25
N PRO A 135 10.75 -6.86 2.03
CA PRO A 135 12.06 -7.03 2.69
C PRO A 135 13.25 -7.05 1.73
N ASP A 136 13.04 -7.55 0.50
CA ASP A 136 14.11 -7.73 -0.50
C ASP A 136 14.52 -6.42 -1.20
N HIS A 137 13.76 -5.34 -1.00
CA HIS A 137 14.05 -4.01 -1.53
C HIS A 137 14.68 -3.07 -0.49
N SER A 138 15.23 -3.62 0.60
CA SER A 138 15.94 -2.83 1.60
C SER A 138 17.20 -2.20 0.98
N GLY A 139 17.21 -0.87 0.84
CA GLY A 139 18.29 -0.11 0.22
C GLY A 139 18.01 0.34 -1.21
N SER A 140 16.87 -0.02 -1.81
CA SER A 140 16.43 0.52 -3.09
C SER A 140 15.86 1.93 -2.94
N ILE A 141 16.06 2.73 -3.98
CA ILE A 141 15.45 4.06 -4.12
C ILE A 141 14.28 3.94 -5.09
N ILE A 142 13.08 4.14 -4.59
CA ILE A 142 11.85 4.12 -5.41
C ILE A 142 11.53 5.54 -5.87
N ASP A 143 11.50 5.75 -7.17
CA ASP A 143 11.30 7.06 -7.80
C ASP A 143 10.13 7.00 -8.84
N PRO A 144 9.05 7.77 -8.65
CA PRO A 144 8.75 8.65 -7.52
C PRO A 144 8.40 7.86 -6.25
N THR A 145 8.42 8.55 -5.09
CA THR A 145 7.95 7.98 -3.81
C THR A 145 6.54 7.44 -3.97
N LEU A 146 6.32 6.21 -3.52
CA LEU A 146 5.03 5.53 -3.56
C LEU A 146 4.56 5.19 -2.16
N TYR A 147 3.26 5.02 -2.03
CA TYR A 147 2.60 4.51 -0.83
C TYR A 147 2.05 3.12 -1.12
N THR A 148 2.44 2.16 -0.32
CA THR A 148 2.05 0.76 -0.49
C THR A 148 1.09 0.36 0.61
N LEU A 149 -0.12 -0.08 0.22
CA LEU A 149 -1.05 -0.76 1.11
C LEU A 149 -0.83 -2.25 0.97
N MET A 150 -0.41 -2.90 2.06
CA MET A 150 -0.19 -4.32 2.15
C MET A 150 -1.28 -4.99 2.97
N LEU A 151 -1.74 -6.14 2.48
CA LEU A 151 -2.71 -6.99 3.16
C LEU A 151 -2.01 -8.26 3.65
N THR A 152 -2.11 -8.53 4.95
CA THR A 152 -1.56 -9.75 5.56
C THR A 152 -2.71 -10.68 5.93
N PRO A 153 -2.79 -11.89 5.35
CA PRO A 153 -3.82 -12.86 5.71
C PRO A 153 -3.53 -13.50 7.08
N SER A 154 -4.59 -13.95 7.76
CA SER A 154 -4.49 -14.69 9.02
C SER A 154 -4.01 -16.14 8.85
N LYS A 155 -4.20 -16.69 7.65
CA LYS A 155 -3.83 -18.06 7.23
C LYS A 155 -3.69 -18.07 5.70
N ALA A 156 -3.36 -19.22 5.11
CA ALA A 156 -3.30 -19.38 3.64
C ALA A 156 -4.68 -19.20 3.00
N ALA A 157 -5.11 -17.94 2.89
CA ALA A 157 -6.47 -17.56 2.53
C ALA A 157 -6.54 -16.70 1.26
N ILE A 158 -5.38 -16.41 0.66
CA ILE A 158 -5.32 -15.66 -0.60
C ILE A 158 -5.09 -16.64 -1.73
N ASP A 159 -6.05 -16.74 -2.65
CA ASP A 159 -5.85 -17.40 -3.93
C ASP A 159 -5.01 -16.45 -4.79
N HIS A 160 -3.84 -16.90 -5.23
CA HIS A 160 -2.89 -16.17 -6.04
C HIS A 160 -2.49 -16.99 -7.26
N ASP A 161 -2.64 -16.40 -8.42
CA ASP A 161 -2.14 -16.93 -9.68
C ASP A 161 -1.21 -15.90 -10.31
N MET A 162 -0.01 -16.32 -10.71
CA MET A 162 0.97 -15.47 -11.39
C MET A 162 1.44 -16.13 -12.66
N GLU A 163 1.37 -15.39 -13.76
CA GLU A 163 1.91 -15.76 -15.04
C GLU A 163 2.94 -14.72 -15.48
N CYS A 164 4.03 -15.17 -16.08
CA CYS A 164 5.04 -14.28 -16.65
C CYS A 164 5.29 -14.59 -18.11
N THR A 165 5.50 -13.53 -18.92
CA THR A 165 5.89 -13.62 -20.33
C THR A 165 7.03 -12.64 -20.64
N GLY A 166 7.90 -13.00 -21.58
CA GLY A 166 9.12 -12.26 -21.91
C GLY A 166 10.33 -12.79 -21.17
N ASP A 167 11.18 -11.90 -20.65
CA ASP A 167 12.41 -12.26 -19.95
C ASP A 167 12.10 -12.62 -18.47
N CYS A 168 11.57 -13.83 -18.25
CA CYS A 168 10.99 -14.28 -16.96
C CYS A 168 11.91 -15.22 -16.15
N GLU A 169 13.19 -15.20 -16.36
CA GLU A 169 14.12 -16.15 -15.68
C GLU A 169 13.99 -16.08 -14.14
N ASP A 170 13.67 -14.91 -13.59
CA ASP A 170 13.52 -14.67 -12.16
C ASP A 170 12.05 -14.70 -11.66
N PHE A 171 11.09 -14.92 -12.55
CA PHE A 171 9.66 -14.87 -12.25
C PHE A 171 8.95 -16.16 -12.68
N PRO A 172 9.10 -17.26 -11.94
CA PRO A 172 8.39 -18.49 -12.25
C PRO A 172 6.88 -18.29 -12.11
N SER A 173 6.10 -18.92 -12.98
CA SER A 173 4.64 -18.95 -12.85
C SER A 173 4.25 -19.70 -11.58
N GLU A 174 3.37 -19.12 -10.78
CA GLU A 174 2.89 -19.67 -9.52
C GLU A 174 1.36 -19.75 -9.49
N HIS A 175 0.83 -20.81 -8.90
CA HIS A 175 -0.60 -21.02 -8.77
C HIS A 175 -0.94 -21.59 -7.40
N GLY A 176 -2.01 -21.10 -6.77
CA GLY A 176 -2.57 -21.69 -5.58
C GLY A 176 -2.77 -20.76 -4.39
N LYS A 177 -3.04 -21.35 -3.23
CA LYS A 177 -3.21 -20.60 -1.98
C LYS A 177 -1.88 -20.34 -1.32
N THR A 178 -1.63 -19.08 -1.01
CA THR A 178 -0.36 -18.64 -0.42
C THR A 178 -0.58 -17.77 0.82
N THR A 179 0.34 -17.89 1.78
CA THR A 179 0.57 -16.90 2.85
C THR A 179 1.80 -16.06 2.60
N TRP A 180 2.61 -16.43 1.60
CA TRP A 180 3.89 -15.79 1.33
C TRP A 180 3.73 -14.54 0.47
N PHE A 181 2.74 -14.56 -0.42
CA PHE A 181 2.42 -13.40 -1.24
C PHE A 181 1.42 -12.52 -0.49
N HIS A 182 1.89 -11.36 -0.09
CA HIS A 182 1.05 -10.30 0.44
C HIS A 182 0.61 -9.42 -0.71
N PRO A 183 -0.69 -9.39 -1.08
CA PRO A 183 -1.16 -8.44 -2.07
C PRO A 183 -0.77 -7.04 -1.63
N TYR A 184 -0.09 -6.33 -2.49
CA TYR A 184 0.29 -4.95 -2.26
C TYR A 184 -0.30 -4.04 -3.34
N LEU A 185 -0.86 -2.94 -2.90
CA LEU A 185 -1.50 -1.96 -3.76
C LEU A 185 -0.72 -0.65 -3.67
N MET A 186 -0.16 -0.22 -4.79
CA MET A 186 0.66 0.99 -4.83
C MET A 186 -0.15 2.23 -5.21
N PHE A 187 0.18 3.37 -4.62
CA PHE A 187 -0.46 4.67 -4.83
C PHE A 187 0.59 5.77 -4.91
N TYR A 188 0.34 6.80 -5.73
CA TYR A 188 1.16 8.01 -5.73
C TYR A 188 0.91 8.92 -4.53
N PHE A 189 -0.25 8.81 -3.88
CA PHE A 189 -0.65 9.70 -2.79
C PHE A 189 -1.01 8.91 -1.54
N GLY A 190 -0.37 9.25 -0.42
CA GLY A 190 -0.64 8.63 0.88
C GLY A 190 -2.08 8.79 1.33
N GLU A 191 -2.73 9.92 1.01
CA GLU A 191 -4.15 10.11 1.31
C GLU A 191 -5.02 9.05 0.62
N SER A 192 -4.77 8.76 -0.65
CA SER A 192 -5.51 7.74 -1.40
C SER A 192 -5.29 6.35 -0.83
N ALA A 193 -4.03 5.99 -0.52
CA ALA A 193 -3.70 4.72 0.14
C ALA A 193 -4.42 4.58 1.48
N ASN A 194 -4.38 5.61 2.33
CA ASN A 194 -5.02 5.62 3.64
C ASN A 194 -6.56 5.59 3.56
N ARG A 195 -7.17 6.22 2.55
CA ARG A 195 -8.62 6.13 2.34
C ARG A 195 -9.07 4.72 1.99
N VAL A 196 -8.35 4.05 1.08
CA VAL A 196 -8.61 2.66 0.70
C VAL A 196 -8.36 1.73 1.90
N ALA A 197 -7.25 1.92 2.63
CA ALA A 197 -6.94 1.12 3.82
C ALA A 197 -8.05 1.20 4.88
N ARG A 198 -8.56 2.41 5.18
CA ARG A 198 -9.67 2.58 6.14
C ARG A 198 -10.95 1.91 5.67
N ALA A 199 -11.27 2.01 4.38
CA ALA A 199 -12.44 1.32 3.84
C ALA A 199 -12.29 -0.21 3.90
N MET A 200 -11.10 -0.75 3.59
CA MET A 200 -10.82 -2.17 3.72
C MET A 200 -10.88 -2.63 5.18
N LEU A 201 -10.33 -1.85 6.13
CA LEU A 201 -10.43 -2.17 7.56
C LEU A 201 -11.89 -2.24 8.00
N HIS A 202 -12.71 -1.27 7.58
CA HIS A 202 -14.13 -1.29 7.88
C HIS A 202 -14.86 -2.51 7.25
N ALA A 203 -14.48 -2.90 6.02
CA ALA A 203 -15.01 -4.12 5.42
C ALA A 203 -14.58 -5.37 6.21
N VAL A 204 -13.33 -5.44 6.69
CA VAL A 204 -12.83 -6.51 7.57
C VAL A 204 -13.69 -6.61 8.84
N GLU A 205 -13.96 -5.48 9.50
CA GLU A 205 -14.80 -5.42 10.71
C GLU A 205 -16.23 -5.89 10.44
N LEU A 206 -16.87 -5.39 9.37
CA LEU A 206 -18.23 -5.79 8.99
C LEU A 206 -18.34 -7.25 8.56
N CYS A 207 -17.27 -7.83 8.04
CA CYS A 207 -17.18 -9.24 7.67
C CYS A 207 -16.81 -10.16 8.85
N GLY A 208 -16.63 -9.63 10.06
CA GLY A 208 -16.24 -10.40 11.26
C GLY A 208 -14.80 -10.90 11.22
N GLY A 209 -13.94 -10.25 10.45
CA GLY A 209 -12.48 -10.46 10.41
C GLY A 209 -11.73 -9.49 11.33
N GLY A 210 -10.40 -9.52 11.22
CA GLY A 210 -9.50 -8.63 11.95
C GLY A 210 -9.02 -9.18 13.29
N GLN A 211 -7.96 -8.55 13.80
CA GLN A 211 -7.49 -8.78 15.17
C GLN A 211 -8.35 -7.96 16.14
N THR A 212 -8.57 -8.51 17.34
CA THR A 212 -9.38 -7.91 18.39
C THR A 212 -8.75 -6.64 19.03
N GLU A 213 -7.54 -6.25 18.61
CA GLU A 213 -6.90 -5.02 19.05
C GLU A 213 -6.53 -4.15 17.86
N PRO A 214 -7.04 -2.89 17.79
CA PRO A 214 -6.60 -1.95 16.79
C PRO A 214 -5.13 -1.59 17.06
N GLN A 215 -4.25 -1.94 16.13
CA GLN A 215 -2.87 -1.43 16.17
C GLN A 215 -2.94 0.08 15.90
N PRO A 216 -2.37 0.93 16.78
CA PRO A 216 -2.31 2.35 16.50
C PRO A 216 -1.48 2.53 15.22
N PHE A 217 -2.06 3.21 14.22
CA PHE A 217 -1.33 3.61 13.04
C PHE A 217 -0.15 4.47 13.50
N GLY A 218 1.07 3.97 13.34
CA GLY A 218 2.27 4.76 13.55
C GLY A 218 2.32 5.86 12.46
N PHE A 219 2.16 7.11 12.90
CA PHE A 219 2.44 8.30 12.09
C PHE A 219 3.90 8.71 12.30
#